data_199d2847258ac23b8ab7e938c8b96cae
#
_entry.id   199d2847258ac23b8ab7e938c8b96cae
#
_cell.length_a   1.000
_cell.length_b   1.000
_cell.length_c   1.000
_cell.angle_alpha   90.00
_cell.angle_beta   90.00
_cell.angle_gamma   90.00
#
_symmetry.space_group_name_H-M   'P 1'
#
loop_
_entity.id
_entity.type
_entity.pdbx_description
1 polymer ?
#
loop_
_entity_poly.entity_id
_entity_poly.type
_entity_poly.pdbx_seq_one_letter_code
_entity_poly.pdbx_strand_id
1 'polypeptide(L)'
;MALPSLTFKEIKARPVICKLTRPAVARIGAMTHLPIILIDFFTEEGVIGRSYLKPYLPKTMKYLIPALLDFGEMLKGQRVSPVDLYETARKSLHFVGYQGLSMIAVAGLDMAAWDALAKAADVPLCVLLGGSVGPVNAYNSNGLWLQSPESAAAEALQLLDERGGGFRAPKLRLGHPDPRDDLATIKAVRDAIGDDIDLMVDFNQALNLADALRRCHMIDDHGFVWIEEPVLYDDFDSCARLAAELKTPIQIGENFYGPRDVHVALQKKACDLIMPDFMRIGGVTGFLRAAAIAGAAGIPISTHFYPEIGAHLMRVSESAHLLEWVDWSYPVLLRHCEIRDGQVHVPEVPGVGIEWDEKVVAASQADLV
;
A
#
# COMPACT_ATOMS: atom_id res chain seq x y z
N MET A 1 23.75 -21.46 -4.93
CA MET A 1 23.10 -22.46 -4.06
C MET A 1 21.71 -22.74 -4.59
N ALA A 2 21.21 -23.99 -4.48
CA ALA A 2 19.80 -24.25 -4.78
C ALA A 2 18.94 -23.62 -3.69
N LEU A 3 17.77 -23.04 -4.05
CA LEU A 3 16.81 -22.55 -3.09
C LEU A 3 16.33 -23.73 -2.21
N PRO A 4 16.09 -23.49 -0.90
CA PRO A 4 15.53 -24.51 -0.02
C PRO A 4 14.16 -24.98 -0.52
N SER A 5 13.90 -26.28 -0.38
CA SER A 5 12.59 -26.83 -0.68
C SER A 5 11.73 -26.73 0.56
N LEU A 6 10.60 -26.03 0.46
CA LEU A 6 9.60 -25.92 1.52
C LEU A 6 8.31 -26.58 1.08
N THR A 7 7.62 -27.20 2.05
CA THR A 7 6.30 -27.81 1.87
C THR A 7 5.28 -27.04 2.69
N PHE A 8 4.21 -26.57 2.06
CA PHE A 8 3.15 -25.84 2.75
C PHE A 8 2.38 -26.77 3.69
N LYS A 9 2.16 -26.30 4.93
CA LYS A 9 1.48 -27.05 5.99
C LYS A 9 0.10 -26.50 6.30
N GLU A 10 0.03 -25.24 6.74
CA GLU A 10 -1.23 -24.58 7.13
C GLU A 10 -1.12 -23.05 7.14
N ILE A 11 -2.25 -22.36 7.14
CA ILE A 11 -2.37 -20.93 7.40
C ILE A 11 -3.09 -20.72 8.73
N LYS A 12 -2.62 -19.73 9.53
CA LYS A 12 -3.40 -19.10 10.58
C LYS A 12 -3.66 -17.65 10.21
N ALA A 13 -4.94 -17.27 10.28
CA ALA A 13 -5.39 -15.90 10.03
C ALA A 13 -6.05 -15.35 11.29
N ARG A 14 -5.45 -14.31 11.89
CA ARG A 14 -5.88 -13.76 13.18
C ARG A 14 -6.42 -12.35 12.99
N PRO A 15 -7.70 -12.07 13.32
CA PRO A 15 -8.28 -10.73 13.27
C PRO A 15 -7.82 -9.89 14.45
N VAL A 16 -7.35 -8.68 14.21
CA VAL A 16 -7.04 -7.67 15.22
C VAL A 16 -7.62 -6.31 14.81
N ILE A 17 -7.92 -5.47 15.79
CA ILE A 17 -8.37 -4.08 15.55
C ILE A 17 -7.47 -3.16 16.35
N CYS A 18 -6.72 -2.31 15.64
CA CYS A 18 -5.81 -1.33 16.22
C CYS A 18 -6.43 0.07 16.20
N LYS A 19 -6.33 0.81 17.28
CA LYS A 19 -6.71 2.22 17.31
C LYS A 19 -5.66 3.02 16.54
N LEU A 20 -6.10 3.89 15.62
CA LEU A 20 -5.22 4.81 14.92
C LEU A 20 -4.77 5.94 15.87
N THR A 21 -3.52 6.35 15.77
CA THR A 21 -2.96 7.50 16.49
C THR A 21 -3.60 8.80 16.02
N ARG A 22 -3.86 8.91 14.73
CA ARG A 22 -4.60 10.00 14.07
C ARG A 22 -5.83 9.42 13.39
N PRO A 23 -7.04 9.93 13.68
CA PRO A 23 -8.22 9.54 12.91
C PRO A 23 -8.05 9.89 11.43
N ALA A 24 -8.32 8.92 10.55
CA ALA A 24 -8.31 9.15 9.11
C ALA A 24 -9.67 9.73 8.71
N VAL A 25 -9.70 10.98 8.26
CA VAL A 25 -10.93 11.69 7.85
C VAL A 25 -10.78 12.16 6.42
N ALA A 26 -11.50 11.50 5.51
CA ALA A 26 -11.61 11.88 4.10
C ALA A 26 -13.06 12.22 3.76
N ARG A 27 -13.31 12.81 2.60
CA ARG A 27 -14.70 13.12 2.16
C ARG A 27 -15.59 11.88 2.07
N ILE A 28 -15.00 10.71 1.78
CA ILE A 28 -15.73 9.44 1.65
C ILE A 28 -16.03 8.77 3.01
N GLY A 29 -15.46 9.25 4.11
CA GLY A 29 -15.72 8.71 5.45
C GLY A 29 -14.61 8.97 6.44
N ALA A 30 -14.80 8.45 7.67
CA ALA A 30 -13.84 8.57 8.75
C ALA A 30 -13.55 7.19 9.38
N MET A 31 -12.30 6.96 9.75
CA MET A 31 -11.83 5.75 10.40
C MET A 31 -10.97 6.09 11.62
N THR A 32 -11.31 5.52 12.78
CA THR A 32 -10.56 5.67 14.03
C THR A 32 -9.85 4.41 14.47
N HIS A 33 -10.22 3.27 13.88
CA HIS A 33 -9.66 1.95 14.15
C HIS A 33 -9.41 1.23 12.84
N LEU A 34 -8.26 0.57 12.76
CA LEU A 34 -7.85 -0.21 11.60
C LEU A 34 -8.04 -1.70 11.89
N PRO A 35 -8.89 -2.41 11.15
CA PRO A 35 -8.92 -3.87 11.16
C PRO A 35 -7.70 -4.41 10.39
N ILE A 36 -7.02 -5.40 10.97
CA ILE A 36 -5.88 -6.08 10.36
C ILE A 36 -6.11 -7.59 10.49
N ILE A 37 -5.85 -8.34 9.43
CA ILE A 37 -5.77 -9.80 9.46
C ILE A 37 -4.29 -10.16 9.43
N LEU A 38 -3.77 -10.70 10.52
CA LEU A 38 -2.40 -11.22 10.61
C LEU A 38 -2.37 -12.63 10.03
N ILE A 39 -1.42 -12.91 9.16
CA ILE A 39 -1.30 -14.19 8.45
C ILE A 39 0.02 -14.84 8.84
N ASP A 40 -0.04 -16.04 9.40
CA ASP A 40 1.10 -16.94 9.60
C ASP A 40 0.95 -18.13 8.64
N PHE A 41 1.92 -18.28 7.75
CA PHE A 41 2.05 -19.33 6.74
C PHE A 41 3.09 -20.34 7.21
N PHE A 42 2.64 -21.51 7.66
CA PHE A 42 3.50 -22.55 8.21
C PHE A 42 3.97 -23.53 7.13
N THR A 43 5.21 -23.98 7.27
CA THR A 43 5.78 -25.04 6.44
C THR A 43 6.11 -26.28 7.29
N GLU A 44 6.20 -27.46 6.66
CA GLU A 44 6.59 -28.70 7.34
C GLU A 44 8.01 -28.62 7.88
N GLU A 45 8.87 -27.84 7.25
CA GLU A 45 10.27 -27.61 7.63
C GLU A 45 10.40 -26.62 8.81
N GLY A 46 9.29 -26.09 9.34
CA GLY A 46 9.27 -25.21 10.51
C GLY A 46 9.51 -23.72 10.20
N VAL A 47 9.62 -23.34 8.94
CA VAL A 47 9.68 -21.93 8.54
C VAL A 47 8.28 -21.32 8.60
N ILE A 48 8.17 -20.09 9.13
CA ILE A 48 6.92 -19.35 9.22
C ILE A 48 7.05 -18.07 8.40
N GLY A 49 6.34 -18.03 7.27
CA GLY A 49 6.15 -16.81 6.50
C GLY A 49 5.05 -15.95 7.10
N ARG A 50 5.19 -14.62 7.03
CA ARG A 50 4.23 -13.68 7.61
C ARG A 50 3.84 -12.58 6.64
N SER A 51 2.57 -12.25 6.69
CA SER A 51 1.99 -11.09 6.00
C SER A 51 0.78 -10.59 6.76
N TYR A 52 0.19 -9.51 6.29
CA TYR A 52 -1.07 -9.03 6.85
C TYR A 52 -1.94 -8.37 5.76
N LEU A 53 -3.24 -8.26 6.06
CA LEU A 53 -4.21 -7.54 5.23
C LEU A 53 -4.87 -6.43 6.04
N LYS A 54 -5.17 -5.30 5.39
CA LYS A 54 -5.86 -4.14 5.99
C LYS A 54 -7.21 -3.92 5.28
N PRO A 55 -8.26 -4.69 5.63
CA PRO A 55 -9.52 -4.68 4.86
C PRO A 55 -10.41 -3.46 5.09
N TYR A 56 -9.93 -2.39 5.72
CA TYR A 56 -10.59 -1.14 6.08
C TYR A 56 -11.84 -1.28 6.96
N LEU A 57 -12.70 -2.25 6.71
CA LEU A 57 -13.94 -2.46 7.46
C LEU A 57 -13.86 -3.76 8.26
N PRO A 58 -14.13 -3.73 9.59
CA PRO A 58 -14.09 -4.94 10.42
C PRO A 58 -14.94 -6.09 9.85
N LYS A 59 -16.13 -5.77 9.32
CA LYS A 59 -17.04 -6.76 8.72
C LYS A 59 -16.45 -7.54 7.54
N THR A 60 -15.42 -7.03 6.86
CA THR A 60 -14.82 -7.71 5.72
C THR A 60 -13.88 -8.84 6.13
N MET A 61 -13.41 -8.85 7.39
CA MET A 61 -12.57 -9.93 7.90
C MET A 61 -13.28 -11.30 7.86
N LYS A 62 -14.61 -11.32 8.09
CA LYS A 62 -15.41 -12.57 8.02
C LYS A 62 -15.54 -13.18 6.62
N TYR A 63 -15.19 -12.44 5.58
CA TYR A 63 -15.14 -12.96 4.20
C TYR A 63 -13.72 -13.38 3.80
N LEU A 64 -12.71 -12.64 4.27
CA LEU A 64 -11.32 -12.88 3.90
C LEU A 64 -10.69 -14.04 4.68
N ILE A 65 -10.97 -14.17 5.97
CA ILE A 65 -10.40 -15.24 6.80
C ILE A 65 -10.83 -16.61 6.32
N PRO A 66 -12.12 -16.92 6.08
CA PRO A 66 -12.51 -18.19 5.48
C PRO A 66 -11.85 -18.47 4.13
N ALA A 67 -11.75 -17.46 3.25
CA ALA A 67 -11.10 -17.65 1.95
C ALA A 67 -9.60 -17.98 2.09
N LEU A 68 -8.90 -17.37 3.05
CA LEU A 68 -7.50 -17.73 3.35
C LEU A 68 -7.37 -19.17 3.88
N LEU A 69 -8.29 -19.60 4.75
CA LEU A 69 -8.30 -20.97 5.29
C LEU A 69 -8.63 -22.00 4.19
N ASP A 70 -9.57 -21.71 3.29
CA ASP A 70 -9.89 -22.55 2.14
C ASP A 70 -8.69 -22.72 1.20
N PHE A 71 -7.93 -21.65 0.94
CA PHE A 71 -6.65 -21.76 0.21
C PHE A 71 -5.65 -22.64 0.98
N GLY A 72 -5.60 -22.50 2.31
CA GLY A 72 -4.77 -23.34 3.16
C GLY A 72 -5.04 -24.82 2.96
N GLU A 73 -6.32 -25.24 3.00
CA GLU A 73 -6.70 -26.63 2.79
C GLU A 73 -6.39 -27.11 1.36
N MET A 74 -6.65 -26.27 0.35
CA MET A 74 -6.39 -26.58 -1.06
C MET A 74 -4.90 -26.79 -1.37
N LEU A 75 -4.02 -26.02 -0.70
CA LEU A 75 -2.58 -26.00 -0.98
C LEU A 75 -1.77 -26.92 -0.07
N LYS A 76 -2.38 -27.57 0.92
CA LYS A 76 -1.71 -28.42 1.89
C LYS A 76 -0.86 -29.51 1.24
N GLY A 77 0.37 -29.64 1.69
CA GLY A 77 1.35 -30.58 1.16
C GLY A 77 1.99 -30.20 -0.18
N GLN A 78 1.60 -29.06 -0.77
CA GLN A 78 2.23 -28.57 -2.00
C GLN A 78 3.57 -27.90 -1.69
N ARG A 79 4.47 -27.94 -2.67
CA ARG A 79 5.74 -27.20 -2.60
C ARG A 79 5.48 -25.70 -2.53
N VAL A 80 6.21 -25.00 -1.68
CA VAL A 80 6.16 -23.54 -1.59
C VAL A 80 6.94 -22.96 -2.77
N SER A 81 6.17 -22.61 -3.81
CA SER A 81 6.62 -21.89 -5.01
C SER A 81 5.66 -20.70 -5.16
N PRO A 82 6.00 -19.49 -4.67
CA PRO A 82 5.03 -18.40 -4.53
C PRO A 82 4.25 -18.11 -5.82
N VAL A 83 4.93 -18.07 -6.98
CA VAL A 83 4.27 -17.84 -8.28
C VAL A 83 3.26 -18.93 -8.62
N ASP A 84 3.59 -20.21 -8.36
CA ASP A 84 2.68 -21.33 -8.64
C ASP A 84 1.49 -21.34 -7.66
N LEU A 85 1.73 -21.03 -6.37
CA LEU A 85 0.67 -20.88 -5.37
C LEU A 85 -0.28 -19.74 -5.73
N TYR A 86 0.27 -18.58 -6.14
CA TYR A 86 -0.51 -17.45 -6.63
C TYR A 86 -1.40 -17.85 -7.82
N GLU A 87 -0.84 -18.52 -8.84
CA GLU A 87 -1.61 -18.94 -10.01
C GLU A 87 -2.65 -20.01 -9.68
N THR A 88 -2.35 -20.92 -8.77
CA THR A 88 -3.29 -21.96 -8.32
C THR A 88 -4.46 -21.32 -7.58
N ALA A 89 -4.19 -20.43 -6.62
CA ALA A 89 -5.24 -19.71 -5.88
C ALA A 89 -6.10 -18.86 -6.83
N ARG A 90 -5.48 -18.12 -7.75
CA ARG A 90 -6.18 -17.29 -8.74
C ARG A 90 -7.05 -18.15 -9.68
N LYS A 91 -6.56 -19.29 -10.14
CA LYS A 91 -7.31 -20.20 -11.01
C LYS A 91 -8.50 -20.86 -10.32
N SER A 92 -8.40 -21.16 -9.03
CA SER A 92 -9.53 -21.71 -8.26
C SER A 92 -10.74 -20.76 -8.22
N LEU A 93 -10.49 -19.47 -8.38
CA LEU A 93 -11.51 -18.41 -8.38
C LEU A 93 -12.01 -18.05 -9.78
N HIS A 94 -11.61 -18.79 -10.82
CA HIS A 94 -11.88 -18.41 -12.21
C HIS A 94 -13.37 -18.17 -12.50
N PHE A 95 -14.27 -19.00 -11.96
CA PHE A 95 -15.72 -18.91 -12.20
C PHE A 95 -16.42 -17.84 -11.34
N VAL A 96 -15.83 -17.43 -10.22
CA VAL A 96 -16.42 -16.42 -9.32
C VAL A 96 -15.73 -15.05 -9.47
N GLY A 97 -14.62 -14.99 -10.19
CA GLY A 97 -13.81 -13.80 -10.36
C GLY A 97 -12.74 -13.65 -9.28
N TYR A 98 -11.65 -13.00 -9.64
CA TYR A 98 -10.47 -12.77 -8.80
C TYR A 98 -10.17 -11.28 -8.60
N GLN A 99 -11.21 -10.46 -8.49
CA GLN A 99 -11.14 -9.05 -8.13
C GLN A 99 -11.74 -8.82 -6.74
N GLY A 100 -11.51 -7.65 -6.15
CA GLY A 100 -12.02 -7.31 -4.83
C GLY A 100 -11.51 -8.28 -3.75
N LEU A 101 -12.41 -8.77 -2.91
CA LEU A 101 -12.07 -9.61 -1.76
C LEU A 101 -11.29 -10.88 -2.14
N SER A 102 -11.59 -11.46 -3.29
CA SER A 102 -10.90 -12.67 -3.76
C SER A 102 -9.43 -12.41 -4.07
N MET A 103 -9.10 -11.30 -4.75
CA MET A 103 -7.71 -10.91 -5.01
C MET A 103 -6.99 -10.53 -3.71
N ILE A 104 -7.67 -9.88 -2.77
CA ILE A 104 -7.10 -9.55 -1.45
C ILE A 104 -6.69 -10.82 -0.70
N ALA A 105 -7.52 -11.87 -0.71
CA ALA A 105 -7.16 -13.15 -0.09
C ALA A 105 -5.94 -13.81 -0.78
N VAL A 106 -5.90 -13.84 -2.11
CA VAL A 106 -4.73 -14.32 -2.88
C VAL A 106 -3.47 -13.54 -2.52
N ALA A 107 -3.57 -12.23 -2.39
CA ALA A 107 -2.43 -11.37 -2.03
C ALA A 107 -1.86 -11.68 -0.64
N GLY A 108 -2.72 -11.92 0.35
CA GLY A 108 -2.29 -12.31 1.70
C GLY A 108 -1.49 -13.60 1.71
N LEU A 109 -1.96 -14.62 0.97
CA LEU A 109 -1.25 -15.88 0.76
C LEU A 109 0.11 -15.65 0.07
N ASP A 110 0.12 -14.90 -1.02
CA ASP A 110 1.32 -14.65 -1.84
C ASP A 110 2.43 -13.95 -1.06
N MET A 111 2.09 -12.86 -0.34
CA MET A 111 3.05 -12.13 0.48
C MET A 111 3.70 -13.02 1.55
N ALA A 112 2.90 -13.86 2.23
CA ALA A 112 3.42 -14.76 3.25
C ALA A 112 4.28 -15.89 2.66
N ALA A 113 3.94 -16.40 1.49
CA ALA A 113 4.74 -17.43 0.80
C ALA A 113 6.11 -16.90 0.35
N TRP A 114 6.18 -15.66 -0.14
CA TRP A 114 7.46 -15.01 -0.47
C TRP A 114 8.31 -14.75 0.77
N ASP A 115 7.71 -14.32 1.88
CA ASP A 115 8.43 -14.15 3.16
C ASP A 115 8.99 -15.49 3.65
N ALA A 116 8.19 -16.58 3.58
CA ALA A 116 8.67 -17.92 3.95
C ALA A 116 9.88 -18.37 3.11
N LEU A 117 9.82 -18.15 1.79
CA LEU A 117 10.91 -18.55 0.90
C LEU A 117 12.18 -17.74 1.16
N ALA A 118 12.07 -16.44 1.40
CA ALA A 118 13.20 -15.57 1.72
C ALA A 118 13.81 -15.92 3.09
N LYS A 119 12.99 -16.21 4.10
CA LYS A 119 13.43 -16.71 5.42
C LYS A 119 14.17 -18.03 5.31
N ALA A 120 13.66 -18.97 4.52
CA ALA A 120 14.33 -20.26 4.30
C ALA A 120 15.67 -20.12 3.58
N ALA A 121 15.79 -19.15 2.70
CA ALA A 121 17.05 -18.82 2.02
C ALA A 121 18.02 -18.00 2.89
N ASP A 122 17.61 -17.60 4.09
CA ASP A 122 18.35 -16.76 5.04
C ASP A 122 18.81 -15.42 4.44
N VAL A 123 17.94 -14.78 3.64
CA VAL A 123 18.21 -13.49 3.00
C VAL A 123 16.98 -12.56 3.05
N PRO A 124 17.17 -11.23 3.00
CA PRO A 124 16.10 -10.27 2.78
C PRO A 124 15.36 -10.53 1.45
N LEU A 125 14.06 -10.25 1.39
CA LEU A 125 13.26 -10.49 0.19
C LEU A 125 13.84 -9.82 -1.07
N CYS A 126 14.31 -8.57 -0.97
CA CYS A 126 14.91 -7.89 -2.13
C CYS A 126 16.16 -8.61 -2.67
N VAL A 127 16.95 -9.25 -1.78
CA VAL A 127 18.13 -10.02 -2.17
C VAL A 127 17.70 -11.32 -2.86
N LEU A 128 16.69 -12.02 -2.32
CA LEU A 128 16.10 -13.18 -2.99
C LEU A 128 15.63 -12.86 -4.42
N LEU A 129 15.08 -11.66 -4.61
CA LEU A 129 14.59 -11.17 -5.90
C LEU A 129 15.71 -10.63 -6.83
N GLY A 130 16.96 -10.70 -6.41
CA GLY A 130 18.12 -10.30 -7.22
C GLY A 130 18.58 -8.85 -7.04
N GLY A 131 17.97 -8.11 -6.10
CA GLY A 131 18.39 -6.77 -5.72
C GLY A 131 19.37 -6.74 -4.54
N SER A 132 19.47 -5.59 -3.89
CA SER A 132 20.30 -5.36 -2.71
C SER A 132 19.55 -4.55 -1.65
N VAL A 133 19.90 -4.74 -0.38
CA VAL A 133 19.42 -3.87 0.72
C VAL A 133 19.90 -2.44 0.52
N GLY A 134 19.20 -1.49 1.10
CA GLY A 134 19.54 -0.07 1.00
C GLY A 134 18.35 0.84 1.26
N PRO A 135 18.55 2.17 1.17
CA PRO A 135 17.49 3.15 1.37
C PRO A 135 16.53 3.19 0.18
N VAL A 136 15.29 3.58 0.47
CA VAL A 136 14.21 3.85 -0.49
C VAL A 136 13.61 5.21 -0.14
N ASN A 137 13.54 6.12 -1.10
CA ASN A 137 12.92 7.42 -0.90
C ASN A 137 11.45 7.25 -0.51
N ALA A 138 11.02 7.99 0.51
CA ALA A 138 9.69 7.86 1.06
C ALA A 138 8.99 9.20 1.25
N TYR A 139 7.67 9.17 1.24
CA TYR A 139 6.85 10.30 1.65
C TYR A 139 6.00 9.92 2.87
N ASN A 140 5.71 10.91 3.71
CA ASN A 140 4.89 10.70 4.91
C ASN A 140 3.40 10.91 4.60
N SER A 141 2.63 9.85 4.73
CA SER A 141 1.17 9.83 4.51
C SER A 141 0.38 9.60 5.80
N ASN A 142 1.03 9.76 6.96
CA ASN A 142 0.49 9.38 8.28
C ASN A 142 -0.42 10.45 8.91
N GLY A 143 -0.82 11.47 8.17
CA GLY A 143 -1.65 12.59 8.67
C GLY A 143 -2.23 13.44 7.56
N LEU A 144 -2.45 14.73 7.86
CA LEU A 144 -3.02 15.73 6.95
C LEU A 144 -4.36 15.31 6.34
N TRP A 145 -5.20 14.68 7.17
CA TRP A 145 -6.58 14.38 6.84
C TRP A 145 -7.42 15.67 6.78
N LEU A 146 -8.66 15.61 6.31
CA LEU A 146 -9.53 16.78 6.27
C LEU A 146 -9.67 17.42 7.68
N GLN A 147 -9.18 18.63 7.82
CA GLN A 147 -9.14 19.40 9.07
C GLN A 147 -9.03 20.90 8.77
N SER A 148 -8.99 21.76 9.81
CA SER A 148 -8.82 23.19 9.57
C SER A 148 -7.43 23.54 9.01
N PRO A 149 -7.30 24.65 8.25
CA PRO A 149 -6.02 25.09 7.69
C PRO A 149 -4.91 25.22 8.75
N GLU A 150 -5.22 25.74 9.95
CA GLU A 150 -4.27 25.94 11.03
C GLU A 150 -3.79 24.59 11.61
N SER A 151 -4.71 23.65 11.78
CA SER A 151 -4.38 22.30 12.25
C SER A 151 -3.52 21.56 11.22
N ALA A 152 -3.86 21.66 9.94
CA ALA A 152 -3.10 21.04 8.85
C ALA A 152 -1.68 21.60 8.75
N ALA A 153 -1.50 22.92 8.87
CA ALA A 153 -0.18 23.58 8.89
C ALA A 153 0.69 23.08 10.05
N ALA A 154 0.11 23.01 11.25
CA ALA A 154 0.83 22.52 12.44
C ALA A 154 1.19 21.04 12.33
N GLU A 155 0.29 20.19 11.80
CA GLU A 155 0.54 18.76 11.60
C GLU A 155 1.58 18.53 10.51
N ALA A 156 1.57 19.31 9.42
CA ALA A 156 2.55 19.20 8.35
C ALA A 156 3.99 19.32 8.87
N LEU A 157 4.26 20.29 9.74
CA LEU A 157 5.58 20.43 10.38
C LEU A 157 5.95 19.20 11.24
N GLN A 158 4.98 18.63 11.95
CA GLN A 158 5.22 17.42 12.76
C GLN A 158 5.57 16.22 11.86
N LEU A 159 4.89 16.09 10.72
CA LEU A 159 5.11 14.97 9.79
C LEU A 159 6.49 15.01 9.15
N LEU A 160 7.10 16.19 8.96
CA LEU A 160 8.45 16.28 8.41
C LEU A 160 9.50 15.65 9.34
N ASP A 161 9.32 15.73 10.65
CA ASP A 161 10.25 15.14 11.64
C ASP A 161 9.65 13.95 12.39
N GLU A 162 8.57 13.38 11.89
CA GLU A 162 7.93 12.23 12.55
C GLU A 162 8.93 11.09 12.72
N ARG A 163 9.08 10.60 13.97
CA ARG A 163 10.08 9.61 14.39
C ARG A 163 11.53 10.00 14.09
N GLY A 164 11.85 11.29 13.99
CA GLY A 164 13.19 11.77 13.59
C GLY A 164 13.52 11.43 12.14
N GLY A 165 12.52 11.20 11.29
CA GLY A 165 12.68 10.68 9.95
C GLY A 165 13.17 11.68 8.91
N GLY A 166 13.05 12.99 9.16
CA GLY A 166 13.50 14.03 8.24
C GLY A 166 12.80 13.95 6.88
N PHE A 167 11.49 13.68 6.86
CA PHE A 167 10.71 13.59 5.61
C PHE A 167 10.69 14.90 4.86
N ARG A 168 10.78 14.82 3.54
CA ARG A 168 10.74 15.97 2.64
C ARG A 168 9.51 16.00 1.73
N ALA A 169 8.55 15.15 2.00
CA ALA A 169 7.36 14.98 1.18
C ALA A 169 6.17 14.48 2.03
N PRO A 170 5.26 15.34 2.50
CA PRO A 170 3.97 14.93 3.09
C PRO A 170 2.86 14.85 2.03
N LYS A 171 1.80 14.06 2.30
CA LYS A 171 0.58 13.99 1.49
C LYS A 171 -0.60 14.63 2.21
N LEU A 172 -1.24 15.62 1.58
CA LEU A 172 -2.40 16.37 2.07
C LEU A 172 -3.69 15.84 1.43
N ARG A 173 -4.70 15.53 2.26
CA ARG A 173 -6.03 15.15 1.76
C ARG A 173 -6.86 16.39 1.49
N LEU A 174 -7.55 16.37 0.34
CA LEU A 174 -8.44 17.41 -0.14
C LEU A 174 -9.87 16.87 -0.33
N GLY A 175 -10.80 17.75 -0.60
CA GLY A 175 -12.19 17.40 -0.84
C GLY A 175 -13.16 17.97 0.19
N HIS A 176 -12.84 19.08 0.84
CA HIS A 176 -13.80 19.80 1.67
C HIS A 176 -15.08 20.09 0.89
N PRO A 177 -16.24 20.24 1.56
CA PRO A 177 -17.48 20.61 0.89
C PRO A 177 -17.33 21.88 0.04
N ASP A 178 -16.70 22.92 0.57
CA ASP A 178 -16.33 24.13 -0.16
C ASP A 178 -14.89 24.01 -0.71
N PRO A 179 -14.67 24.13 -2.01
CA PRO A 179 -13.31 24.08 -2.59
C PRO A 179 -12.41 25.23 -2.13
N ARG A 180 -12.96 26.32 -1.59
CA ARG A 180 -12.17 27.41 -1.00
C ARG A 180 -11.46 26.97 0.28
N ASP A 181 -12.02 26.02 1.02
CA ASP A 181 -11.39 25.46 2.21
C ASP A 181 -10.18 24.60 1.82
N ASP A 182 -10.25 23.87 0.67
CA ASP A 182 -9.09 23.17 0.10
C ASP A 182 -7.96 24.17 -0.21
N LEU A 183 -8.25 25.28 -0.89
CA LEU A 183 -7.25 26.31 -1.20
C LEU A 183 -6.66 26.95 0.05
N ALA A 184 -7.49 27.25 1.05
CA ALA A 184 -7.01 27.80 2.33
C ALA A 184 -6.08 26.82 3.04
N THR A 185 -6.40 25.53 3.03
CA THR A 185 -5.60 24.49 3.63
C THR A 185 -4.27 24.29 2.89
N ILE A 186 -4.29 24.26 1.55
CA ILE A 186 -3.08 24.19 0.72
C ILE A 186 -2.15 25.38 1.04
N LYS A 187 -2.71 26.60 1.06
CA LYS A 187 -1.92 27.79 1.37
C LYS A 187 -1.31 27.72 2.77
N ALA A 188 -2.07 27.35 3.79
CA ALA A 188 -1.60 27.28 5.17
C ALA A 188 -0.49 26.23 5.33
N VAL A 189 -0.64 25.06 4.70
CA VAL A 189 0.39 24.01 4.70
C VAL A 189 1.65 24.49 3.97
N ARG A 190 1.52 25.08 2.77
CA ARG A 190 2.66 25.57 2.00
C ARG A 190 3.40 26.69 2.72
N ASP A 191 2.68 27.65 3.32
CA ASP A 191 3.28 28.72 4.12
C ASP A 191 4.09 28.17 5.32
N ALA A 192 3.65 27.03 5.88
CA ALA A 192 4.32 26.40 7.03
C ALA A 192 5.56 25.60 6.63
N ILE A 193 5.49 24.79 5.57
CA ILE A 193 6.58 23.87 5.20
C ILE A 193 7.58 24.48 4.21
N GLY A 194 7.24 25.61 3.55
CA GLY A 194 8.07 26.25 2.51
C GLY A 194 8.01 25.56 1.15
N ASP A 195 8.67 26.15 0.15
CA ASP A 195 8.62 25.67 -1.25
C ASP A 195 9.61 24.53 -1.54
N ASP A 196 10.63 24.34 -0.68
CA ASP A 196 11.64 23.29 -0.83
C ASP A 196 11.15 21.88 -0.41
N ILE A 197 9.96 21.80 0.14
CA ILE A 197 9.32 20.53 0.53
C ILE A 197 8.33 20.12 -0.54
N ASP A 198 8.50 18.91 -1.04
CA ASP A 198 7.52 18.29 -1.94
C ASP A 198 6.16 18.15 -1.26
N LEU A 199 5.09 18.35 -2.01
CA LEU A 199 3.73 18.18 -1.48
C LEU A 199 2.89 17.41 -2.50
N MET A 200 2.21 16.39 -2.01
CA MET A 200 1.24 15.62 -2.78
C MET A 200 -0.17 15.90 -2.26
N VAL A 201 -1.16 15.78 -3.13
CA VAL A 201 -2.57 15.94 -2.73
C VAL A 201 -3.41 14.74 -3.16
N ASP A 202 -4.41 14.40 -2.34
CA ASP A 202 -5.23 13.22 -2.52
C ASP A 202 -6.71 13.54 -2.26
N PHE A 203 -7.56 13.24 -3.24
CA PHE A 203 -9.02 13.39 -3.14
C PHE A 203 -9.75 12.12 -2.70
N ASN A 204 -9.05 10.99 -2.58
CA ASN A 204 -9.62 9.68 -2.20
C ASN A 204 -10.92 9.36 -2.96
N GLN A 205 -10.94 9.51 -4.28
CA GLN A 205 -12.06 9.18 -5.18
C GLN A 205 -13.35 10.00 -4.92
N ALA A 206 -13.23 11.16 -4.28
CA ALA A 206 -14.38 11.88 -3.73
C ALA A 206 -15.19 12.70 -4.74
N LEU A 207 -14.71 12.85 -5.97
CA LEU A 207 -15.28 13.79 -6.93
C LEU A 207 -15.88 13.07 -8.14
N ASN A 208 -16.90 13.68 -8.75
CA ASN A 208 -17.27 13.36 -10.12
C ASN A 208 -16.39 14.15 -11.10
N LEU A 209 -16.40 13.78 -12.38
CA LEU A 209 -15.52 14.41 -13.39
C LEU A 209 -15.69 15.95 -13.45
N ALA A 210 -16.92 16.47 -13.39
CA ALA A 210 -17.15 17.91 -13.50
C ALA A 210 -16.54 18.67 -12.30
N ASP A 211 -16.71 18.13 -11.09
CA ASP A 211 -16.08 18.68 -9.88
C ASP A 211 -14.57 18.50 -9.90
N ALA A 212 -14.07 17.36 -10.36
CA ALA A 212 -12.65 17.08 -10.47
C ALA A 212 -11.96 18.08 -11.42
N LEU A 213 -12.49 18.29 -12.63
CA LEU A 213 -11.96 19.28 -13.56
C LEU A 213 -11.93 20.68 -12.92
N ARG A 214 -13.04 21.11 -12.32
CA ARG A 214 -13.12 22.43 -11.70
C ARG A 214 -12.11 22.59 -10.55
N ARG A 215 -12.03 21.62 -9.64
CA ARG A 215 -11.17 21.70 -8.45
C ARG A 215 -9.69 21.49 -8.79
N CYS A 216 -9.37 20.52 -9.65
CA CYS A 216 -8.00 20.28 -10.04
C CYS A 216 -7.39 21.46 -10.81
N HIS A 217 -8.15 22.10 -11.72
CA HIS A 217 -7.68 23.33 -12.37
C HIS A 217 -7.46 24.50 -11.39
N MET A 218 -8.23 24.58 -10.28
CA MET A 218 -8.01 25.61 -9.25
C MET A 218 -6.68 25.44 -8.53
N ILE A 219 -6.13 24.22 -8.51
CA ILE A 219 -4.91 23.89 -7.76
C ILE A 219 -3.71 23.50 -8.64
N ASP A 220 -3.87 23.48 -9.95
CA ASP A 220 -2.89 22.97 -10.92
C ASP A 220 -1.54 23.71 -10.92
N ASP A 221 -1.53 24.99 -10.52
CA ASP A 221 -0.31 25.81 -10.48
C ASP A 221 0.36 25.88 -9.08
N HIS A 222 0.00 24.97 -8.13
CA HIS A 222 0.53 24.99 -6.75
C HIS A 222 1.79 24.10 -6.56
N GLY A 223 2.36 23.54 -7.63
CA GLY A 223 3.62 22.80 -7.59
C GLY A 223 3.54 21.48 -6.82
N PHE A 224 2.45 20.74 -6.96
CA PHE A 224 2.34 19.39 -6.39
C PHE A 224 3.12 18.37 -7.20
N VAL A 225 3.63 17.36 -6.53
CA VAL A 225 4.26 16.19 -7.18
C VAL A 225 3.22 15.40 -7.96
N TRP A 226 2.01 15.24 -7.39
CA TRP A 226 0.84 14.68 -8.07
C TRP A 226 -0.48 15.07 -7.40
N ILE A 227 -1.56 14.90 -8.16
CA ILE A 227 -2.93 14.84 -7.68
C ILE A 227 -3.37 13.37 -7.72
N GLU A 228 -3.78 12.82 -6.54
CA GLU A 228 -4.14 11.42 -6.36
C GLU A 228 -5.63 11.22 -6.38
N GLU A 229 -6.08 10.19 -7.10
CA GLU A 229 -7.46 9.68 -7.18
C GLU A 229 -8.56 10.75 -7.10
N PRO A 230 -8.62 11.75 -8.01
CA PRO A 230 -9.67 12.77 -7.96
C PRO A 230 -11.06 12.19 -8.21
N VAL A 231 -11.18 11.16 -9.05
CA VAL A 231 -12.44 10.47 -9.41
C VAL A 231 -12.39 9.00 -9.01
N LEU A 232 -13.48 8.25 -9.22
CA LEU A 232 -13.54 6.81 -8.92
C LEU A 232 -12.41 6.03 -9.59
N TYR A 233 -11.85 5.05 -8.89
CA TYR A 233 -10.66 4.29 -9.27
C TYR A 233 -10.79 3.55 -10.61
N ASP A 234 -12.01 3.18 -11.02
CA ASP A 234 -12.32 2.43 -12.25
C ASP A 234 -12.82 3.32 -13.40
N ASP A 235 -12.96 4.62 -13.16
CA ASP A 235 -13.29 5.61 -14.20
C ASP A 235 -12.03 6.09 -14.92
N PHE A 236 -11.38 5.16 -15.64
CA PHE A 236 -10.16 5.45 -16.39
C PHE A 236 -10.32 6.49 -17.48
N ASP A 237 -11.52 6.66 -18.04
CA ASP A 237 -11.77 7.65 -19.08
C ASP A 237 -11.78 9.08 -18.50
N SER A 238 -12.35 9.27 -17.33
CA SER A 238 -12.28 10.52 -16.58
C SER A 238 -10.86 10.81 -16.08
N CYS A 239 -10.14 9.80 -15.59
CA CYS A 239 -8.73 9.94 -15.20
C CYS A 239 -7.85 10.35 -16.39
N ALA A 240 -8.04 9.72 -17.56
CA ALA A 240 -7.30 10.05 -18.79
C ALA A 240 -7.55 11.49 -19.26
N ARG A 241 -8.77 11.98 -19.09
CA ARG A 241 -9.11 13.36 -19.40
C ARG A 241 -8.40 14.33 -18.45
N LEU A 242 -8.38 14.06 -17.13
CA LEU A 242 -7.68 14.87 -16.16
C LEU A 242 -6.18 14.89 -16.42
N ALA A 243 -5.55 13.74 -16.68
CA ALA A 243 -4.13 13.64 -17.02
C ALA A 243 -3.76 14.41 -18.29
N ALA A 244 -4.69 14.49 -19.28
CA ALA A 244 -4.45 15.24 -20.50
C ALA A 244 -4.66 16.76 -20.35
N GLU A 245 -5.49 17.22 -19.43
CA GLU A 245 -5.86 18.64 -19.28
C GLU A 245 -4.99 19.36 -18.22
N LEU A 246 -4.44 18.64 -17.23
CA LEU A 246 -3.69 19.21 -16.10
C LEU A 246 -2.19 19.21 -16.37
N LYS A 247 -1.46 20.16 -15.76
CA LYS A 247 0.01 20.21 -15.73
C LYS A 247 0.56 19.33 -14.62
N THR A 248 -0.16 19.30 -13.48
CA THR A 248 0.18 18.46 -12.33
C THR A 248 -0.10 17.00 -12.67
N PRO A 249 0.89 16.09 -12.49
CA PRO A 249 0.71 14.68 -12.78
C PRO A 249 -0.46 14.06 -12.01
N ILE A 250 -1.19 13.14 -12.65
CA ILE A 250 -2.23 12.34 -12.03
C ILE A 250 -1.64 11.01 -11.57
N GLN A 251 -1.84 10.67 -10.29
CA GLN A 251 -1.50 9.37 -9.71
C GLN A 251 -2.76 8.60 -9.35
N ILE A 252 -2.82 7.34 -9.77
CA ILE A 252 -3.86 6.38 -9.39
C ILE A 252 -3.24 5.02 -9.13
N GLY A 253 -4.01 4.09 -8.60
CA GLY A 253 -3.61 2.69 -8.59
C GLY A 253 -3.67 1.98 -7.26
N GLU A 254 -3.93 2.67 -6.15
CA GLU A 254 -4.15 1.99 -4.87
C GLU A 254 -5.28 0.95 -4.95
N ASN A 255 -6.21 1.12 -5.89
CA ASN A 255 -7.36 0.27 -6.12
C ASN A 255 -7.25 -0.63 -7.37
N PHE A 256 -6.05 -0.85 -7.93
CA PHE A 256 -5.86 -1.81 -9.02
C PHE A 256 -5.93 -3.26 -8.54
N TYR A 257 -6.87 -4.03 -9.07
CA TYR A 257 -7.03 -5.44 -8.77
C TYR A 257 -6.28 -6.34 -9.77
N GLY A 258 -4.98 -6.45 -9.51
CA GLY A 258 -4.05 -7.22 -10.31
C GLY A 258 -3.39 -6.42 -11.45
N PRO A 259 -2.31 -6.97 -12.05
CA PRO A 259 -1.50 -6.27 -13.06
C PRO A 259 -2.26 -5.91 -14.33
N ARG A 260 -3.42 -6.54 -14.57
CA ARG A 260 -4.26 -6.23 -15.74
C ARG A 260 -4.86 -4.83 -15.68
N ASP A 261 -5.22 -4.35 -14.48
CA ASP A 261 -5.76 -2.99 -14.32
C ASP A 261 -4.67 -1.95 -14.63
N VAL A 262 -3.42 -2.21 -14.23
CA VAL A 262 -2.26 -1.37 -14.64
C VAL A 262 -2.18 -1.28 -16.16
N HIS A 263 -2.21 -2.43 -16.84
CA HIS A 263 -2.14 -2.45 -18.31
C HIS A 263 -3.28 -1.63 -18.94
N VAL A 264 -4.51 -1.78 -18.46
CA VAL A 264 -5.68 -1.04 -18.98
C VAL A 264 -5.54 0.45 -18.72
N ALA A 265 -5.15 0.86 -17.50
CA ALA A 265 -4.93 2.26 -17.16
C ALA A 265 -3.89 2.93 -18.06
N LEU A 266 -2.75 2.26 -18.30
CA LEU A 266 -1.69 2.78 -19.17
C LEU A 266 -2.13 2.84 -20.64
N GLN A 267 -2.84 1.83 -21.15
CA GLN A 267 -3.41 1.87 -22.50
C GLN A 267 -4.35 3.06 -22.70
N LYS A 268 -5.13 3.40 -21.69
CA LYS A 268 -6.04 4.55 -21.69
C LYS A 268 -5.35 5.88 -21.39
N LYS A 269 -4.07 5.87 -21.03
CA LYS A 269 -3.33 7.05 -20.55
C LYS A 269 -4.04 7.72 -19.36
N ALA A 270 -4.54 6.89 -18.45
CA ALA A 270 -5.35 7.34 -17.33
C ALA A 270 -4.53 7.95 -16.18
N CYS A 271 -3.19 7.91 -16.28
CA CYS A 271 -2.31 8.43 -15.25
C CYS A 271 -0.90 8.69 -15.77
N ASP A 272 -0.17 9.51 -15.02
CA ASP A 272 1.25 9.81 -15.22
C ASP A 272 2.14 8.99 -14.27
N LEU A 273 1.59 8.61 -13.10
CA LEU A 273 2.24 7.78 -12.09
C LEU A 273 1.24 6.72 -11.58
N ILE A 274 1.77 5.60 -11.08
CA ILE A 274 0.94 4.58 -10.43
C ILE A 274 1.42 4.26 -9.02
N MET A 275 0.48 3.81 -8.14
CA MET A 275 0.78 3.43 -6.76
C MET A 275 0.00 2.17 -6.32
N PRO A 276 0.35 0.98 -6.81
CA PRO A 276 -0.37 -0.24 -6.47
C PRO A 276 -0.31 -0.57 -4.98
N ASP A 277 -1.47 -0.95 -4.42
CA ASP A 277 -1.57 -1.52 -3.07
C ASP A 277 -1.29 -3.02 -3.09
N PHE A 278 -0.47 -3.50 -2.15
CA PHE A 278 -0.02 -4.90 -2.15
C PHE A 278 -1.17 -5.90 -1.99
N MET A 279 -2.19 -5.59 -1.17
CA MET A 279 -3.30 -6.50 -1.00
C MET A 279 -4.27 -6.51 -2.19
N ARG A 280 -4.29 -5.45 -3.01
CA ARG A 280 -5.19 -5.37 -4.18
C ARG A 280 -4.50 -5.81 -5.46
N ILE A 281 -3.23 -5.46 -5.65
CA ILE A 281 -2.48 -5.83 -6.85
C ILE A 281 -2.16 -7.33 -6.93
N GLY A 282 -2.33 -8.08 -5.83
CA GLY A 282 -2.06 -9.51 -5.76
C GLY A 282 -0.71 -9.86 -5.13
N GLY A 283 -0.34 -9.15 -4.07
CA GLY A 283 0.87 -9.42 -3.28
C GLY A 283 2.16 -9.05 -4.00
N VAL A 284 3.22 -9.72 -3.62
CA VAL A 284 4.57 -9.56 -4.22
C VAL A 284 4.56 -9.94 -5.69
N THR A 285 3.97 -11.08 -6.04
CA THR A 285 3.89 -11.56 -7.43
C THR A 285 3.15 -10.57 -8.32
N GLY A 286 2.00 -10.06 -7.84
CA GLY A 286 1.21 -9.05 -8.56
C GLY A 286 1.96 -7.74 -8.73
N PHE A 287 2.62 -7.25 -7.68
CA PHE A 287 3.39 -6.01 -7.72
C PHE A 287 4.59 -6.09 -8.67
N LEU A 288 5.36 -7.18 -8.66
CA LEU A 288 6.47 -7.36 -9.59
C LEU A 288 6.02 -7.32 -11.06
N ARG A 289 4.87 -7.93 -11.36
CA ARG A 289 4.27 -7.87 -12.71
C ARG A 289 3.82 -6.45 -13.06
N ALA A 290 3.21 -5.73 -12.11
CA ALA A 290 2.81 -4.33 -12.28
C ALA A 290 4.02 -3.43 -12.50
N ALA A 291 5.09 -3.60 -11.71
CA ALA A 291 6.34 -2.86 -11.84
C ALA A 291 7.03 -3.10 -13.19
N ALA A 292 7.01 -4.34 -13.70
CA ALA A 292 7.55 -4.65 -15.02
C ALA A 292 6.76 -3.95 -16.16
N ILE A 293 5.42 -3.89 -16.04
CA ILE A 293 4.57 -3.17 -17.02
C ILE A 293 4.86 -1.67 -16.95
N ALA A 294 4.94 -1.10 -15.74
CA ALA A 294 5.22 0.32 -15.54
C ALA A 294 6.62 0.70 -16.05
N GLY A 295 7.66 -0.09 -15.69
CA GLY A 295 9.04 0.13 -16.15
C GLY A 295 9.15 0.11 -17.67
N ALA A 296 8.56 -0.90 -18.34
CA ALA A 296 8.54 -0.99 -19.80
C ALA A 296 7.81 0.18 -20.48
N ALA A 297 6.85 0.81 -19.80
CA ALA A 297 6.14 2.00 -20.27
C ALA A 297 6.81 3.32 -19.86
N GLY A 298 7.88 3.30 -19.05
CA GLY A 298 8.53 4.49 -18.49
C GLY A 298 7.67 5.24 -17.47
N ILE A 299 6.72 4.54 -16.82
CA ILE A 299 5.81 5.13 -15.82
C ILE A 299 6.39 4.92 -14.42
N PRO A 300 6.57 5.99 -13.62
CA PRO A 300 7.04 5.87 -12.25
C PRO A 300 6.03 5.09 -11.39
N ILE A 301 6.56 4.21 -10.52
CA ILE A 301 5.76 3.41 -9.59
C ILE A 301 6.08 3.78 -8.15
N SER A 302 5.07 4.18 -7.39
CA SER A 302 5.09 4.37 -5.94
C SER A 302 4.44 3.18 -5.24
N THR A 303 4.46 3.12 -3.92
CA THR A 303 3.72 2.12 -3.15
C THR A 303 2.52 2.74 -2.46
N HIS A 304 1.53 1.92 -2.13
CA HIS A 304 0.46 2.25 -1.21
C HIS A 304 0.55 1.34 0.01
N PHE A 305 0.68 1.92 1.20
CA PHE A 305 0.84 1.19 2.48
C PHE A 305 2.01 0.18 2.48
N TYR A 306 2.02 -0.71 3.49
CA TYR A 306 2.94 -1.85 3.62
C TYR A 306 4.43 -1.49 3.51
N PRO A 307 4.94 -0.51 4.30
CA PRO A 307 6.33 -0.09 4.17
C PRO A 307 7.33 -1.24 4.34
N GLU A 308 7.00 -2.25 5.17
CA GLU A 308 7.84 -3.43 5.42
C GLU A 308 8.07 -4.26 4.16
N ILE A 309 7.05 -4.39 3.30
CA ILE A 309 7.12 -5.14 2.04
C ILE A 309 7.56 -4.22 0.90
N GLY A 310 6.99 -3.03 0.87
CA GLY A 310 7.24 -2.01 -0.15
C GLY A 310 8.71 -1.66 -0.28
N ALA A 311 9.42 -1.51 0.84
CA ALA A 311 10.85 -1.19 0.83
C ALA A 311 11.67 -2.24 0.04
N HIS A 312 11.37 -3.53 0.21
CA HIS A 312 12.06 -4.58 -0.57
C HIS A 312 11.75 -4.50 -2.06
N LEU A 313 10.49 -4.28 -2.42
CA LEU A 313 10.06 -4.33 -3.82
C LEU A 313 10.47 -3.08 -4.59
N MET A 314 10.57 -1.93 -3.95
CA MET A 314 11.12 -0.71 -4.55
C MET A 314 12.60 -0.89 -4.90
N ARG A 315 13.37 -1.72 -4.17
CA ARG A 315 14.78 -2.02 -4.46
C ARG A 315 15.00 -2.85 -5.73
N VAL A 316 13.95 -3.47 -6.25
CA VAL A 316 13.99 -4.30 -7.46
C VAL A 316 13.09 -3.78 -8.58
N SER A 317 12.48 -2.61 -8.41
CA SER A 317 11.62 -1.98 -9.41
C SER A 317 12.39 -0.95 -10.22
N GLU A 318 12.43 -1.10 -11.55
CA GLU A 318 13.18 -0.23 -12.47
C GLU A 318 12.72 1.24 -12.40
N SER A 319 11.40 1.46 -12.35
CA SER A 319 10.80 2.79 -12.31
C SER A 319 10.35 3.21 -10.90
N ALA A 320 11.01 2.68 -9.84
CA ALA A 320 10.72 3.02 -8.46
C ALA A 320 10.76 4.54 -8.22
N HIS A 321 9.69 5.09 -7.62
CA HIS A 321 9.56 6.52 -7.33
C HIS A 321 9.59 6.78 -5.82
N LEU A 322 8.43 6.75 -5.14
CA LEU A 322 8.33 7.01 -3.71
C LEU A 322 7.60 5.89 -2.97
N LEU A 323 8.11 5.52 -1.81
CA LEU A 323 7.44 4.62 -0.88
C LEU A 323 6.48 5.42 -0.01
N GLU A 324 5.22 5.00 0.07
CA GLU A 324 4.28 5.54 1.05
C GLU A 324 4.60 5.03 2.44
N TRP A 325 4.94 5.94 3.34
CA TRP A 325 5.16 5.58 4.73
C TRP A 325 3.96 5.96 5.59
N VAL A 326 3.46 4.95 6.34
CA VAL A 326 2.47 5.06 7.41
C VAL A 326 2.78 4.05 8.50
N ASP A 327 2.49 4.38 9.76
CA ASP A 327 2.78 3.52 10.92
C ASP A 327 1.57 2.71 11.43
N TRP A 328 0.54 2.58 10.63
CA TRP A 328 -0.74 1.99 11.04
C TRP A 328 -0.67 0.52 11.48
N SER A 329 0.29 -0.25 10.95
CA SER A 329 0.56 -1.64 11.35
C SER A 329 1.55 -1.76 12.52
N TYR A 330 2.27 -0.70 12.84
CA TYR A 330 3.35 -0.72 13.83
C TYR A 330 2.94 -1.22 15.22
N PRO A 331 1.72 -0.95 15.74
CA PRO A 331 1.33 -1.49 17.05
C PRO A 331 1.45 -3.02 17.17
N VAL A 332 1.23 -3.77 16.08
CA VAL A 332 1.28 -5.25 16.09
C VAL A 332 2.64 -5.81 15.66
N LEU A 333 3.61 -4.95 15.30
CA LEU A 333 4.92 -5.35 14.83
C LEU A 333 5.99 -5.19 15.93
N LEU A 334 6.84 -6.21 16.12
CA LEU A 334 8.00 -6.12 17.00
C LEU A 334 9.11 -5.23 16.44
N ARG A 335 9.20 -5.13 15.11
CA ARG A 335 10.21 -4.32 14.42
C ARG A 335 9.52 -3.34 13.51
N HIS A 336 10.05 -2.13 13.47
CA HIS A 336 9.59 -1.07 12.56
C HIS A 336 10.69 -0.78 11.54
N CYS A 337 10.29 -0.32 10.36
CA CYS A 337 11.26 0.16 9.39
C CYS A 337 12.04 1.34 9.97
N GLU A 338 13.35 1.34 9.83
CA GLU A 338 14.18 2.49 10.14
C GLU A 338 13.90 3.60 9.11
N ILE A 339 13.70 4.81 9.61
CA ILE A 339 13.49 6.00 8.77
C ILE A 339 14.62 6.97 9.08
N ARG A 340 15.30 7.46 8.06
CA ARG A 340 16.35 8.44 8.18
C ARG A 340 16.45 9.26 6.90
N ASP A 341 16.57 10.57 7.03
CA ASP A 341 16.71 11.52 5.93
C ASP A 341 15.62 11.38 4.84
N GLY A 342 14.37 11.13 5.25
CA GLY A 342 13.23 10.93 4.35
C GLY A 342 13.25 9.61 3.60
N GLN A 343 14.05 8.65 4.04
CA GLN A 343 14.19 7.34 3.41
C GLN A 343 13.83 6.22 4.39
N VAL A 344 13.15 5.20 3.89
CA VAL A 344 12.93 3.93 4.58
C VAL A 344 14.10 2.98 4.24
N HIS A 345 14.74 2.45 5.27
CA HIS A 345 15.83 1.48 5.11
C HIS A 345 15.32 0.06 5.16
N VAL A 346 15.63 -0.72 4.12
CA VAL A 346 15.30 -2.15 4.09
C VAL A 346 16.02 -2.86 5.23
N PRO A 347 15.33 -3.63 6.10
CA PRO A 347 15.99 -4.35 7.18
C PRO A 347 16.88 -5.48 6.65
N GLU A 348 18.09 -5.58 7.20
CA GLU A 348 19.05 -6.66 6.87
C GLU A 348 18.73 -7.94 7.66
N VAL A 349 17.51 -8.45 7.52
CA VAL A 349 17.04 -9.68 8.16
C VAL A 349 16.39 -10.60 7.13
N PRO A 350 16.35 -11.91 7.35
CA PRO A 350 15.66 -12.84 6.46
C PRO A 350 14.17 -12.51 6.32
N GLY A 351 13.64 -12.65 5.11
CA GLY A 351 12.25 -12.33 4.80
C GLY A 351 12.01 -10.84 4.57
N VAL A 352 10.84 -10.36 4.98
CA VAL A 352 10.43 -8.96 4.94
C VAL A 352 10.56 -8.25 6.30
N GLY A 353 11.04 -8.96 7.33
CA GLY A 353 11.23 -8.41 8.68
C GLY A 353 9.96 -8.35 9.54
N ILE A 354 8.85 -8.91 9.10
CA ILE A 354 7.59 -8.96 9.86
C ILE A 354 7.68 -9.99 10.99
N GLU A 355 7.55 -9.50 12.23
CA GLU A 355 7.40 -10.29 13.45
C GLU A 355 6.31 -9.65 14.32
N TRP A 356 5.44 -10.49 14.93
CA TRP A 356 4.32 -9.99 15.73
C TRP A 356 4.71 -9.66 17.16
N ASP A 357 4.23 -8.52 17.69
CA ASP A 357 4.15 -8.31 19.13
C ASP A 357 2.94 -9.10 19.68
N GLU A 358 3.18 -10.32 20.10
CA GLU A 358 2.11 -11.22 20.56
C GLU A 358 1.35 -10.68 21.79
N LYS A 359 1.93 -9.77 22.57
CA LYS A 359 1.23 -9.12 23.69
C LYS A 359 0.17 -8.15 23.18
N VAL A 360 0.55 -7.33 22.19
CA VAL A 360 -0.38 -6.38 21.56
C VAL A 360 -1.40 -7.13 20.71
N VAL A 361 -0.99 -8.16 19.96
CA VAL A 361 -1.90 -9.01 19.19
C VAL A 361 -2.99 -9.61 20.09
N ALA A 362 -2.61 -10.20 21.24
CA ALA A 362 -3.58 -10.77 22.19
C ALA A 362 -4.54 -9.71 22.76
N ALA A 363 -4.05 -8.49 23.03
CA ALA A 363 -4.87 -7.38 23.54
C ALA A 363 -5.79 -6.75 22.49
N SER A 364 -5.47 -6.90 21.19
CA SER A 364 -6.19 -6.28 20.06
C SER A 364 -7.04 -7.28 19.28
N GLN A 365 -7.08 -8.55 19.71
CA GLN A 365 -7.83 -9.60 19.03
C GLN A 365 -9.31 -9.24 18.95
N ALA A 366 -9.90 -9.45 17.76
CA ALA A 366 -11.29 -9.16 17.48
C ALA A 366 -12.09 -10.46 17.25
N ASP A 367 -13.34 -10.46 17.68
CA ASP A 367 -14.27 -11.51 17.29
C ASP A 367 -14.75 -11.27 15.85
N LEU A 368 -14.91 -12.35 15.09
CA LEU A 368 -15.55 -12.29 13.75
C LEU A 368 -17.07 -12.25 13.95
N VAL A 369 -17.63 -11.06 14.03
CA VAL A 369 -19.09 -10.86 14.15
C VAL A 369 -19.76 -10.79 12.78
#